data_1ff3c2d9a1fc12f01f3ac61599801a05
#
_entry.id   1ff3c2d9a1fc12f01f3ac61599801a05
#
_cell.length_a   1.000
_cell.length_b   1.000
_cell.length_c   1.000
_cell.angle_alpha   90.00
_cell.angle_beta   90.00
_cell.angle_gamma   90.00
#
_symmetry.space_group_name_H-M   'P 1'
#
loop_
_entity.id
_entity.type
_entity.pdbx_description
1 polymer ?
#
loop_
_entity_poly.entity_id
_entity_poly.type
_entity_poly.pdbx_seq_one_letter_code
_entity_poly.pdbx_strand_id
1 'polypeptide(L)'
;MLFRSAAASILALLGIIALVISTWTTNSTNAYSAGLNIVMALKLKDNRRREATLISGIVGIVLCDLGILGHVEGVLSLLSYVVCPVGGVILADYWVVGKGKAKNFRPQDGVNWAGVIAWALGAIISYTLVKIEFVGIIIGFVIYLIAERFIPSASRDNAENIA
;
A
#
# COMPACT_ATOMS: atom_id res chain seq x y z
N MET A 1 -24.97 -23.28 -37.31
CA MET A 1 -23.67 -22.56 -37.25
C MET A 1 -23.84 -21.06 -36.98
N LEU A 2 -24.75 -20.37 -37.62
CA LEU A 2 -24.98 -18.91 -37.48
C LEU A 2 -25.29 -18.46 -36.04
N PHE A 3 -26.04 -19.20 -35.25
CA PHE A 3 -26.38 -18.86 -33.87
C PHE A 3 -25.17 -18.87 -32.94
N ARG A 4 -24.24 -19.81 -33.13
CA ARG A 4 -23.02 -19.89 -32.32
C ARG A 4 -22.06 -18.75 -32.63
N SER A 5 -21.96 -18.31 -33.88
CA SER A 5 -21.12 -17.20 -34.29
C SER A 5 -21.68 -15.86 -33.78
N ALA A 6 -23.00 -15.65 -33.86
CA ALA A 6 -23.64 -14.45 -33.34
C ALA A 6 -23.51 -14.33 -31.82
N ALA A 7 -23.71 -15.43 -31.07
CA ALA A 7 -23.53 -15.45 -29.65
C ALA A 7 -22.05 -15.15 -29.24
N ALA A 8 -21.08 -15.72 -29.95
CA ALA A 8 -19.67 -15.44 -29.72
C ALA A 8 -19.31 -13.97 -29.97
N SER A 9 -19.88 -13.36 -31.03
CA SER A 9 -19.67 -11.95 -31.34
C SER A 9 -20.26 -11.03 -30.28
N ILE A 10 -21.45 -11.34 -29.76
CA ILE A 10 -22.06 -10.56 -28.66
C ILE A 10 -21.25 -10.69 -27.37
N LEU A 11 -20.79 -11.88 -27.01
CA LEU A 11 -19.95 -12.09 -25.85
C LEU A 11 -18.61 -11.34 -25.96
N ALA A 12 -18.00 -11.35 -27.15
CA ALA A 12 -16.75 -10.60 -27.38
C ALA A 12 -16.99 -9.09 -27.24
N LEU A 13 -18.08 -8.55 -27.79
CA LEU A 13 -18.42 -7.13 -27.67
C LEU A 13 -18.67 -6.74 -26.19
N LEU A 14 -19.44 -7.53 -25.46
CA LEU A 14 -19.68 -7.32 -24.03
C LEU A 14 -18.37 -7.39 -23.22
N GLY A 15 -17.48 -8.32 -23.56
CA GLY A 15 -16.16 -8.43 -22.95
C GLY A 15 -15.31 -7.19 -23.18
N ILE A 16 -15.26 -6.65 -24.39
CA ILE A 16 -14.54 -5.40 -24.71
C ILE A 16 -15.13 -4.22 -23.93
N ILE A 17 -16.44 -4.08 -23.90
CA ILE A 17 -17.10 -3.00 -23.14
C ILE A 17 -16.76 -3.12 -21.65
N ALA A 18 -16.84 -4.31 -21.09
CA ALA A 18 -16.49 -4.54 -19.67
C ALA A 18 -15.02 -4.20 -19.37
N LEU A 19 -14.10 -4.57 -20.27
CA LEU A 19 -12.68 -4.23 -20.14
C LEU A 19 -12.45 -2.71 -20.17
N VAL A 20 -13.09 -2.02 -21.11
CA VAL A 20 -12.95 -0.55 -21.23
C VAL A 20 -13.48 0.13 -19.96
N ILE A 21 -14.65 -0.25 -19.47
CA ILE A 21 -15.25 0.32 -18.26
C ILE A 21 -14.36 0.02 -17.03
N SER A 22 -13.88 -1.22 -16.90
CA SER A 22 -13.01 -1.64 -15.80
C SER A 22 -11.71 -0.84 -15.79
N THR A 23 -11.06 -0.72 -16.96
CA THR A 23 -9.81 0.05 -17.10
C THR A 23 -10.03 1.52 -16.77
N TRP A 24 -11.11 2.11 -17.27
CA TRP A 24 -11.48 3.50 -16.97
C TRP A 24 -11.68 3.72 -15.47
N THR A 25 -12.44 2.84 -14.82
CA THR A 25 -12.72 2.94 -13.38
C THR A 25 -11.43 2.82 -12.56
N THR A 26 -10.58 1.83 -12.88
CA THR A 26 -9.30 1.62 -12.21
C THR A 26 -8.38 2.82 -12.37
N ASN A 27 -8.21 3.34 -13.57
CA ASN A 27 -7.36 4.50 -13.83
C ASN A 27 -7.86 5.75 -13.12
N SER A 28 -9.18 5.99 -13.12
CA SER A 28 -9.78 7.14 -12.42
C SER A 28 -9.54 7.06 -10.91
N THR A 29 -9.72 5.88 -10.31
CA THR A 29 -9.48 5.65 -8.89
C THR A 29 -8.00 5.81 -8.53
N ASN A 30 -7.10 5.30 -9.35
CA ASN A 30 -5.66 5.43 -9.14
C ASN A 30 -5.21 6.89 -9.24
N ALA A 31 -5.70 7.64 -10.23
CA ALA A 31 -5.40 9.06 -10.39
C ALA A 31 -5.90 9.88 -9.18
N TYR A 32 -7.12 9.60 -8.72
CA TYR A 32 -7.68 10.25 -7.52
C TYR A 32 -6.83 9.95 -6.27
N SER A 33 -6.49 8.69 -6.06
CA SER A 33 -5.68 8.24 -4.91
C SER A 33 -4.28 8.84 -4.94
N ALA A 34 -3.65 8.93 -6.12
CA ALA A 34 -2.34 9.56 -6.28
C ALA A 34 -2.37 11.04 -5.89
N GLY A 35 -3.38 11.79 -6.36
CA GLY A 35 -3.56 13.19 -5.99
C GLY A 35 -3.79 13.37 -4.48
N LEU A 36 -4.61 12.52 -3.87
CA LEU A 36 -4.86 12.54 -2.43
C LEU A 36 -3.58 12.26 -1.62
N ASN A 37 -2.84 11.23 -1.99
CA ASN A 37 -1.61 10.85 -1.31
C ASN A 37 -0.54 11.96 -1.38
N ILE A 38 -0.40 12.63 -2.51
CA ILE A 38 0.53 13.78 -2.66
C ILE A 38 0.12 14.93 -1.75
N VAL A 39 -1.16 15.28 -1.73
CA VAL A 39 -1.68 16.35 -0.88
C VAL A 39 -1.44 16.05 0.60
N MET A 40 -1.69 14.81 1.03
CA MET A 40 -1.47 14.36 2.41
C MET A 40 0.02 14.32 2.76
N ALA A 41 0.86 13.74 1.91
CA ALA A 41 2.29 13.61 2.14
C ALA A 41 3.00 14.96 2.26
N LEU A 42 2.63 15.92 1.42
CA LEU A 42 3.20 17.27 1.40
C LEU A 42 2.44 18.27 2.28
N LYS A 43 1.43 17.82 3.03
CA LYS A 43 0.56 18.66 3.89
C LYS A 43 0.01 19.88 3.15
N LEU A 44 -0.36 19.70 1.89
CA LEU A 44 -0.93 20.76 1.07
C LEU A 44 -2.41 21.01 1.42
N LYS A 45 -2.90 22.20 1.05
CA LYS A 45 -4.34 22.49 1.20
C LYS A 45 -5.17 21.61 0.25
N ASP A 46 -6.34 21.19 0.68
CA ASP A 46 -7.22 20.27 -0.06
C ASP A 46 -7.63 20.78 -1.45
N ASN A 47 -7.68 22.09 -1.66
CA ASN A 47 -7.93 22.70 -2.97
C ASN A 47 -6.82 22.45 -4.02
N ARG A 48 -5.64 22.00 -3.60
CA ARG A 48 -4.51 21.63 -4.48
C ARG A 48 -4.57 20.19 -5.01
N ARG A 49 -5.60 19.43 -4.66
CA ARG A 49 -5.76 18.04 -5.09
C ARG A 49 -5.78 17.88 -6.61
N ARG A 50 -6.48 18.77 -7.30
CA ARG A 50 -6.54 18.78 -8.78
C ARG A 50 -5.15 18.93 -9.40
N GLU A 51 -4.37 19.88 -8.92
CA GLU A 51 -3.00 20.13 -9.42
C GLU A 51 -2.10 18.91 -9.14
N ALA A 52 -2.17 18.34 -7.93
CA ALA A 52 -1.42 17.15 -7.55
C ALA A 52 -1.77 15.94 -8.44
N THR A 53 -3.05 15.74 -8.76
CA THR A 53 -3.50 14.68 -9.68
C THR A 53 -2.95 14.89 -11.10
N LEU A 54 -2.97 16.12 -11.60
CA LEU A 54 -2.43 16.43 -12.92
C LEU A 54 -0.92 16.20 -12.98
N ILE A 55 -0.18 16.63 -11.95
CA ILE A 55 1.27 16.43 -11.88
C ILE A 55 1.58 14.92 -11.83
N SER A 56 0.87 14.13 -11.01
CA SER A 56 1.08 12.69 -10.96
C SER A 56 0.81 12.01 -12.29
N GLY A 57 -0.22 12.46 -13.03
CA GLY A 57 -0.53 11.95 -14.35
C GLY A 57 0.59 12.25 -15.35
N ILE A 58 1.11 13.47 -15.37
CA ILE A 58 2.23 13.86 -16.23
C ILE A 58 3.48 13.03 -15.91
N VAL A 59 3.82 12.88 -14.62
CA VAL A 59 4.94 12.04 -14.19
C VAL A 59 4.74 10.59 -14.65
N GLY A 60 3.53 10.05 -14.54
CA GLY A 60 3.21 8.71 -15.03
C GLY A 60 3.44 8.55 -16.53
N ILE A 61 3.01 9.54 -17.35
CA ILE A 61 3.23 9.53 -18.80
C ILE A 61 4.74 9.54 -19.12
N VAL A 62 5.50 10.44 -18.48
CA VAL A 62 6.96 10.51 -18.68
C VAL A 62 7.65 9.19 -18.31
N LEU A 63 7.28 8.58 -17.20
CA LEU A 63 7.82 7.29 -16.81
C LEU A 63 7.47 6.17 -17.81
N CYS A 64 6.27 6.18 -18.37
CA CYS A 64 5.89 5.24 -19.44
C CYS A 64 6.75 5.42 -20.69
N ASP A 65 6.99 6.68 -21.11
CA ASP A 65 7.80 7.02 -22.27
C ASP A 65 9.29 6.64 -22.07
N LEU A 66 9.79 6.73 -20.83
CA LEU A 66 11.12 6.26 -20.44
C LEU A 66 11.26 4.73 -20.39
N GLY A 67 10.20 3.98 -20.75
CA GLY A 67 10.26 2.52 -20.88
C GLY A 67 10.07 1.76 -19.57
N ILE A 68 9.50 2.37 -18.52
CA ILE A 68 9.23 1.70 -17.24
C ILE A 68 8.34 0.46 -17.41
N LEU A 69 7.50 0.44 -18.47
CA LEU A 69 6.62 -0.68 -18.79
C LEU A 69 7.39 -1.99 -19.03
N GLY A 70 8.60 -1.90 -19.57
CA GLY A 70 9.47 -3.07 -19.73
C GLY A 70 10.01 -3.64 -18.41
N HIS A 71 9.88 -2.90 -17.31
CA HIS A 71 10.40 -3.27 -15.99
C HIS A 71 9.28 -3.37 -14.94
N VAL A 72 8.01 -3.43 -15.39
CA VAL A 72 6.84 -3.44 -14.50
C VAL A 72 6.91 -4.55 -13.46
N GLU A 73 7.32 -5.76 -13.86
CA GLU A 73 7.45 -6.89 -12.93
C GLU A 73 8.45 -6.59 -11.81
N GLY A 74 9.63 -6.08 -12.16
CA GLY A 74 10.66 -5.71 -11.19
C GLY A 74 10.22 -4.58 -10.26
N VAL A 75 9.49 -3.58 -10.79
CA VAL A 75 8.93 -2.47 -9.98
C VAL A 75 7.86 -2.96 -9.02
N LEU A 76 6.96 -3.82 -9.49
CA LEU A 76 5.90 -4.40 -8.65
C LEU A 76 6.49 -5.30 -7.55
N SER A 77 7.47 -6.14 -7.88
CA SER A 77 8.17 -6.95 -6.90
C SER A 77 8.87 -6.10 -5.85
N LEU A 78 9.62 -5.08 -6.28
CA LEU A 78 10.26 -4.15 -5.33
C LEU A 78 9.25 -3.48 -4.41
N LEU A 79 8.14 -3.02 -4.98
CA LEU A 79 7.05 -2.42 -4.21
C LEU A 79 6.46 -3.40 -3.20
N SER A 80 6.28 -4.66 -3.60
CA SER A 80 5.78 -5.72 -2.71
C SER A 80 6.72 -5.97 -1.53
N TYR A 81 8.04 -6.02 -1.76
CA TYR A 81 9.03 -6.14 -0.67
C TYR A 81 8.98 -4.99 0.32
N VAL A 82 8.61 -3.80 -0.13
CA VAL A 82 8.49 -2.62 0.73
C VAL A 82 7.15 -2.60 1.47
N VAL A 83 6.05 -2.96 0.79
CA VAL A 83 4.68 -2.83 1.35
C VAL A 83 4.31 -4.01 2.26
N CYS A 84 4.70 -5.25 1.91
CA CYS A 84 4.33 -6.42 2.70
C CYS A 84 4.74 -6.34 4.18
N PRO A 85 5.96 -5.91 4.54
CA PRO A 85 6.34 -5.81 5.95
C PRO A 85 5.52 -4.77 6.73
N VAL A 86 5.01 -3.71 6.07
CA VAL A 86 4.09 -2.75 6.71
C VAL A 86 2.83 -3.45 7.18
N GLY A 87 2.27 -4.33 6.34
CA GLY A 87 1.11 -5.15 6.71
C GLY A 87 1.39 -6.00 7.95
N GLY A 88 2.58 -6.60 8.03
CA GLY A 88 3.03 -7.37 9.19
C GLY A 88 3.09 -6.55 10.48
N VAL A 89 3.68 -5.36 10.40
CA VAL A 89 3.76 -4.41 11.52
C VAL A 89 2.38 -4.01 12.01
N ILE A 90 1.46 -3.63 11.10
CA ILE A 90 0.09 -3.24 11.45
C ILE A 90 -0.68 -4.39 12.11
N LEU A 91 -0.53 -5.61 11.59
CA LEU A 91 -1.17 -6.80 12.16
C LEU A 91 -0.63 -7.09 13.57
N ALA A 92 0.67 -6.99 13.78
CA ALA A 92 1.29 -7.21 15.09
C ALA A 92 0.82 -6.15 16.11
N ASP A 93 0.80 -4.89 15.69
CA ASP A 93 0.35 -3.79 16.54
C ASP A 93 -1.12 -3.95 16.93
N TYR A 94 -2.00 -4.22 15.96
CA TYR A 94 -3.43 -4.34 16.22
C TYR A 94 -3.79 -5.58 17.06
N TRP A 95 -3.31 -6.77 16.64
CA TRP A 95 -3.75 -8.04 17.25
C TRP A 95 -3.03 -8.37 18.54
N VAL A 96 -1.72 -8.12 18.61
CA VAL A 96 -0.90 -8.51 19.76
C VAL A 96 -0.80 -7.37 20.75
N VAL A 97 -0.32 -6.21 20.35
CA VAL A 97 -0.11 -5.04 21.22
C VAL A 97 -1.45 -4.44 21.63
N GLY A 98 -2.33 -4.17 20.65
CA GLY A 98 -3.66 -3.60 20.83
C GLY A 98 -4.70 -4.59 21.36
N LYS A 99 -4.37 -5.91 21.46
CA LYS A 99 -5.28 -6.97 21.90
C LYS A 99 -6.59 -7.05 21.09
N GLY A 100 -6.55 -6.67 19.81
CA GLY A 100 -7.69 -6.64 18.91
C GLY A 100 -8.80 -5.64 19.28
N LYS A 101 -8.52 -4.67 20.13
CA LYS A 101 -9.51 -3.66 20.56
C LYS A 101 -9.28 -2.35 19.81
N ALA A 102 -10.27 -1.92 19.05
CA ALA A 102 -10.21 -0.67 18.27
C ALA A 102 -9.89 0.58 19.14
N LYS A 103 -10.31 0.59 20.41
CA LYS A 103 -10.01 1.70 21.32
C LYS A 103 -8.52 1.83 21.68
N ASN A 104 -7.77 0.74 21.56
CA ASN A 104 -6.32 0.70 21.83
C ASN A 104 -5.51 1.07 20.57
N PHE A 105 -6.14 1.01 19.40
CA PHE A 105 -5.56 1.40 18.13
C PHE A 105 -5.83 2.89 17.90
N ARG A 106 -5.06 3.74 18.55
CA ARG A 106 -5.17 5.20 18.42
C ARG A 106 -3.98 5.75 17.63
N PRO A 107 -4.20 6.84 16.85
CA PRO A 107 -3.08 7.56 16.25
C PRO A 107 -2.15 8.04 17.36
N GLN A 108 -0.88 7.74 17.20
CA GLN A 108 0.16 8.21 18.11
C GLN A 108 0.60 9.60 17.71
N ASP A 109 0.84 10.46 18.69
CA ASP A 109 1.52 11.73 18.46
C ASP A 109 3.01 11.44 18.29
N GLY A 110 3.50 11.55 17.05
CA GLY A 110 4.89 11.31 16.70
C GLY A 110 5.11 10.11 15.78
N VAL A 111 6.34 9.62 15.75
CA VAL A 111 6.78 8.52 14.88
C VAL A 111 6.93 7.24 15.71
N ASN A 112 6.25 6.18 15.31
CA ASN A 112 6.48 4.85 15.88
C ASN A 112 7.79 4.25 15.36
N TRP A 113 8.89 4.53 16.06
CA TRP A 113 10.22 4.06 15.68
C TRP A 113 10.34 2.54 15.67
N ALA A 114 9.67 1.82 16.57
CA ALA A 114 9.62 0.38 16.56
C ALA A 114 9.00 -0.14 15.25
N GLY A 115 7.91 0.48 14.81
CA GLY A 115 7.27 0.15 13.54
C GLY A 115 8.15 0.46 12.33
N VAL A 116 8.81 1.62 12.31
CA VAL A 116 9.71 2.01 11.20
C VAL A 116 10.91 1.08 11.09
N ILE A 117 11.54 0.73 12.21
CA ILE A 117 12.67 -0.20 12.25
C ILE A 117 12.24 -1.60 11.80
N ALA A 118 11.12 -2.09 12.31
CA ALA A 118 10.58 -3.40 11.93
C ALA A 118 10.22 -3.47 10.44
N TRP A 119 9.63 -2.41 9.90
CA TRP A 119 9.36 -2.30 8.48
C TRP A 119 10.64 -2.33 7.64
N ALA A 120 11.62 -1.47 7.96
CA ALA A 120 12.85 -1.36 7.19
C ALA A 120 13.66 -2.67 7.21
N LEU A 121 13.83 -3.28 8.38
CA LEU A 121 14.51 -4.56 8.51
C LEU A 121 13.72 -5.69 7.81
N GLY A 122 12.40 -5.69 7.94
CA GLY A 122 11.54 -6.64 7.26
C GLY A 122 11.67 -6.57 5.74
N ALA A 123 11.72 -5.37 5.17
CA ALA A 123 11.91 -5.15 3.74
C ALA A 123 13.30 -5.61 3.27
N ILE A 124 14.36 -5.25 3.99
CA ILE A 124 15.73 -5.62 3.66
C ILE A 124 15.91 -7.14 3.72
N ILE A 125 15.45 -7.79 4.78
CA ILE A 125 15.59 -9.25 4.95
C ILE A 125 14.79 -9.99 3.89
N SER A 126 13.55 -9.58 3.61
CA SER A 126 12.72 -10.21 2.57
C SER A 126 13.36 -10.10 1.19
N TYR A 127 13.89 -8.94 0.85
CA TYR A 127 14.52 -8.71 -0.44
C TYR A 127 15.87 -9.46 -0.60
N THR A 128 16.72 -9.45 0.43
CA THR A 128 18.09 -9.95 0.32
C THR A 128 18.21 -11.45 0.61
N LEU A 129 17.56 -11.93 1.66
CA LEU A 129 17.76 -13.29 2.16
C LEU A 129 16.68 -14.26 1.66
N VAL A 130 15.42 -13.88 1.71
CA VAL A 130 14.32 -14.81 1.47
C VAL A 130 13.89 -14.81 0.01
N LYS A 131 13.90 -13.65 -0.64
CA LYS A 131 13.46 -13.45 -2.04
C LYS A 131 12.01 -13.91 -2.29
N ILE A 132 11.18 -13.88 -1.24
CA ILE A 132 9.75 -14.18 -1.29
C ILE A 132 9.02 -12.99 -0.68
N GLU A 133 8.20 -12.32 -1.47
CA GLU A 133 7.57 -11.04 -1.13
C GLU A 133 6.65 -11.15 0.09
N PHE A 134 5.76 -12.16 0.10
CA PHE A 134 4.78 -12.34 1.18
C PHE A 134 5.40 -12.71 2.54
N VAL A 135 6.59 -13.27 2.55
CA VAL A 135 7.29 -13.58 3.80
C VAL A 135 7.65 -12.31 4.57
N GLY A 136 7.74 -11.18 3.86
CA GLY A 136 7.91 -9.87 4.48
C GLY A 136 6.87 -9.55 5.54
N ILE A 137 5.63 -10.02 5.39
CA ILE A 137 4.57 -9.84 6.39
C ILE A 137 4.96 -10.53 7.69
N ILE A 138 5.41 -11.78 7.62
CA ILE A 138 5.79 -12.58 8.79
C ILE A 138 7.02 -11.98 9.46
N ILE A 139 8.03 -11.60 8.66
CA ILE A 139 9.26 -11.01 9.17
C ILE A 139 8.97 -9.67 9.86
N GLY A 140 8.20 -8.78 9.20
CA GLY A 140 7.80 -7.50 9.78
C GLY A 140 7.01 -7.67 11.07
N PHE A 141 6.10 -8.65 11.12
CA PHE A 141 5.33 -9.00 12.31
C PHE A 141 6.25 -9.42 13.49
N VAL A 142 7.16 -10.36 13.25
CA VAL A 142 8.07 -10.88 14.30
C VAL A 142 9.03 -9.79 14.77
N ILE A 143 9.66 -9.06 13.85
CA ILE A 143 10.60 -8.00 14.20
C ILE A 143 9.88 -6.89 14.99
N TYR A 144 8.64 -6.56 14.64
CA TYR A 144 7.88 -5.55 15.38
C TYR A 144 7.64 -5.96 16.82
N LEU A 145 7.26 -7.22 17.07
CA LEU A 145 7.06 -7.70 18.44
C LEU A 145 8.35 -7.67 19.28
N ILE A 146 9.49 -7.91 18.63
CA ILE A 146 10.78 -7.80 19.27
C ILE A 146 11.13 -6.33 19.54
N ALA A 147 10.99 -5.47 18.54
CA ALA A 147 11.31 -4.06 18.62
C ALA A 147 10.46 -3.32 19.68
N GLU A 148 9.16 -3.64 19.75
CA GLU A 148 8.23 -3.06 20.75
C GLU A 148 8.64 -3.39 22.17
N ARG A 149 9.32 -4.52 22.39
CA ARG A 149 9.83 -4.91 23.72
C ARG A 149 11.01 -4.06 24.18
N PHE A 150 11.80 -3.53 23.24
CA PHE A 150 12.97 -2.70 23.51
C PHE A 150 12.70 -1.21 23.38
N ILE A 151 11.76 -0.85 22.53
CA ILE A 151 11.38 0.54 22.26
C ILE A 151 9.85 0.60 22.40
N PRO A 152 9.31 0.66 23.65
CA PRO A 152 7.87 0.73 23.85
C PRO A 152 7.32 1.94 23.13
N SER A 153 6.26 1.75 22.35
CA SER A 153 5.63 2.89 21.68
C SER A 153 5.00 3.80 22.74
N ALA A 154 5.19 5.11 22.60
CA ALA A 154 4.70 6.14 23.53
C ALA A 154 3.19 6.12 23.81
N SER A 155 2.44 5.26 23.12
CA SER A 155 0.99 5.06 23.28
C SER A 155 0.59 4.34 24.57
N ARG A 156 1.50 3.60 25.23
CA ARG A 156 1.16 2.88 26.46
C ARG A 156 1.10 3.79 27.69
N ASP A 157 2.00 4.76 27.77
CA ASP A 157 2.10 5.63 28.96
C ASP A 157 0.86 6.52 29.13
N ASN A 158 0.20 6.88 28.03
CA ASN A 158 -1.03 7.70 28.09
C ASN A 158 -2.31 6.89 28.36
N ALA A 159 -2.31 5.60 28.12
CA ALA A 159 -3.49 4.75 28.39
C ALA A 159 -3.60 4.35 29.88
N GLU A 160 -2.47 4.24 30.58
CA GLU A 160 -2.42 3.97 32.02
C GLU A 160 -2.78 5.21 32.86
N ASN A 161 -2.50 6.41 32.32
CA ASN A 161 -2.80 7.67 33.03
C ASN A 161 -4.26 8.16 32.88
N ILE A 162 -5.10 7.47 32.08
CA ILE A 162 -6.51 7.85 31.83
C ILE A 162 -7.50 6.77 32.37
N ALA A 163 -7.00 5.67 32.93
CA ALA A 163 -7.80 4.62 33.56
C ALA A 163 -7.90 4.81 35.06
#